data_9944416466a2cfcbd1fa995e4b1b3be5
#
_entry.id   9944416466a2cfcbd1fa995e4b1b3be5
#
_cell.length_a   1.000
_cell.length_b   1.000
_cell.length_c   1.000
_cell.angle_alpha   90.00
_cell.angle_beta   90.00
_cell.angle_gamma   90.00
#
_symmetry.space_group_name_H-M   'P 1'
#
loop_
_entity.id
_entity.type
_entity.pdbx_description
1 polymer ?
#
loop_
_entity_poly.entity_id
_entity_poly.type
_entity_poly.pdbx_seq_one_letter_code
_entity_poly.pdbx_strand_id
1 'polypeptide(L)'
;MGVKPSQVQVADGALICGESRLTFKEAFERRFGKGSGGEMIGRGEAGPEITDNQLPVFWEVGMGTSEVEIDHETGEVKLKKFISVADVGKAIHPDHCVAQEEGAAMQGIGHTFFEQLIYDNGQLINPNLIDYRIPTFADVPEEFHSVLVENGDGPGPFGVRGMAEGGILSVAPSVCNAIDRATGVRIRDTYADGINFSNG
;
A
#
# COMPACT_ATOMS: atom_id res chain seq x y z
N MET A 1 -21.17 -34.12 1.58
CA MET A 1 -22.09 -33.33 0.74
C MET A 1 -22.33 -33.94 -0.65
N GLY A 2 -21.46 -34.69 -1.28
CA GLY A 2 -21.72 -35.30 -2.61
C GLY A 2 -21.92 -34.28 -3.75
N VAL A 3 -21.44 -33.04 -3.58
CA VAL A 3 -21.57 -31.95 -4.51
C VAL A 3 -20.22 -31.64 -5.18
N LYS A 4 -20.22 -31.02 -6.35
CA LYS A 4 -18.98 -30.61 -7.03
C LYS A 4 -18.32 -29.47 -6.25
N PRO A 5 -16.95 -29.39 -6.18
CA PRO A 5 -16.26 -28.31 -5.51
C PRO A 5 -16.69 -26.90 -5.92
N SER A 6 -16.99 -26.71 -7.21
CA SER A 6 -17.45 -25.43 -7.77
C SER A 6 -18.82 -24.95 -7.27
N GLN A 7 -19.56 -25.81 -6.60
CA GLN A 7 -20.87 -25.49 -5.99
C GLN A 7 -20.76 -25.14 -4.51
N VAL A 8 -19.54 -25.21 -3.94
CA VAL A 8 -19.30 -24.96 -2.52
C VAL A 8 -18.66 -23.59 -2.37
N GLN A 9 -19.30 -22.75 -1.57
CA GLN A 9 -18.74 -21.48 -1.13
C GLN A 9 -18.12 -21.66 0.25
N VAL A 10 -17.06 -20.92 0.52
CA VAL A 10 -16.40 -20.87 1.82
C VAL A 10 -16.71 -19.51 2.44
N ALA A 11 -17.41 -19.49 3.55
CA ALA A 11 -17.68 -18.28 4.30
C ALA A 11 -17.82 -18.58 5.80
N ASP A 12 -17.41 -17.67 6.65
CA ASP A 12 -17.55 -17.71 8.10
C ASP A 12 -17.12 -19.05 8.73
N GLY A 13 -15.98 -19.59 8.29
CA GLY A 13 -15.43 -20.85 8.80
C GLY A 13 -16.27 -22.09 8.44
N ALA A 14 -17.07 -22.00 7.39
CA ALA A 14 -17.95 -23.08 6.95
C ALA A 14 -17.94 -23.26 5.43
N LEU A 15 -18.32 -24.46 5.00
CA LEU A 15 -18.64 -24.84 3.64
C LEU A 15 -20.14 -24.68 3.42
N ILE A 16 -20.54 -23.91 2.42
CA ILE A 16 -21.94 -23.59 2.12
C ILE A 16 -22.27 -24.09 0.72
N CYS A 17 -23.36 -24.81 0.58
CA CYS A 17 -23.90 -25.24 -0.69
C CYS A 17 -25.44 -25.22 -0.65
N GLY A 18 -26.05 -24.23 -1.32
CA GLY A 18 -27.48 -23.96 -1.20
C GLY A 18 -27.86 -23.68 0.26
N GLU A 19 -28.85 -24.41 0.78
CA GLU A 19 -29.27 -24.30 2.20
C GLU A 19 -28.40 -25.08 3.18
N SER A 20 -27.48 -25.91 2.68
CA SER A 20 -26.60 -26.74 3.50
C SER A 20 -25.38 -25.96 3.96
N ARG A 21 -25.15 -25.97 5.28
CA ARG A 21 -23.96 -25.40 5.92
C ARG A 21 -23.23 -26.48 6.72
N LEU A 22 -21.92 -26.58 6.57
CA LEU A 22 -21.05 -27.52 7.28
C LEU A 22 -19.81 -26.77 7.76
N THR A 23 -19.61 -26.63 9.05
CA THR A 23 -18.42 -26.02 9.61
C THR A 23 -17.16 -26.81 9.27
N PHE A 24 -15.97 -26.16 9.24
CA PHE A 24 -14.72 -26.88 9.04
C PHE A 24 -14.51 -27.99 10.09
N LYS A 25 -14.87 -27.72 11.34
CA LYS A 25 -14.81 -28.71 12.41
C LYS A 25 -15.68 -29.95 12.08
N GLU A 26 -16.93 -29.74 11.69
CA GLU A 26 -17.84 -30.85 11.33
C GLU A 26 -17.36 -31.57 10.09
N ALA A 27 -16.82 -30.89 9.10
CA ALA A 27 -16.23 -31.48 7.90
C ALA A 27 -15.06 -32.39 8.27
N PHE A 28 -14.19 -31.91 9.16
CA PHE A 28 -13.03 -32.64 9.66
C PHE A 28 -13.48 -33.88 10.47
N GLU A 29 -14.40 -33.72 11.42
CA GLU A 29 -14.94 -34.81 12.22
C GLU A 29 -15.65 -35.89 11.38
N ARG A 30 -16.33 -35.49 10.31
CA ARG A 30 -16.93 -36.41 9.35
C ARG A 30 -15.92 -37.23 8.57
N ARG A 31 -14.78 -36.63 8.25
CA ARG A 31 -13.72 -37.28 7.46
C ARG A 31 -12.85 -38.20 8.28
N PHE A 32 -12.50 -37.81 9.50
CA PHE A 32 -11.52 -38.50 10.33
C PHE A 32 -12.08 -39.13 11.62
N GLY A 33 -13.30 -38.80 12.00
CA GLY A 33 -13.91 -39.19 13.26
C GLY A 33 -13.70 -38.16 14.38
N LYS A 34 -14.58 -38.15 15.36
CA LYS A 34 -14.48 -37.28 16.53
C LYS A 34 -13.24 -37.60 17.36
N GLY A 35 -12.45 -36.55 17.69
CA GLY A 35 -11.25 -36.70 18.52
C GLY A 35 -10.06 -37.32 17.79
N SER A 36 -10.12 -37.51 16.48
CA SER A 36 -8.98 -38.00 15.71
C SER A 36 -7.93 -36.92 15.48
N GLY A 37 -6.64 -37.29 15.44
CA GLY A 37 -5.52 -36.46 15.11
C GLY A 37 -5.23 -36.35 13.62
N GLY A 38 -6.24 -36.32 12.76
CA GLY A 38 -6.08 -36.23 11.32
C GLY A 38 -5.64 -34.83 10.86
N GLU A 39 -5.08 -34.73 9.66
CA GLU A 39 -4.70 -33.50 9.00
C GLU A 39 -5.33 -33.44 7.60
N MET A 40 -5.74 -32.24 7.19
CA MET A 40 -6.16 -31.97 5.82
C MET A 40 -5.23 -30.93 5.19
N ILE A 41 -4.58 -31.30 4.08
CA ILE A 41 -3.75 -30.40 3.31
C ILE A 41 -4.44 -30.14 1.98
N GLY A 42 -4.72 -28.87 1.70
CA GLY A 42 -5.17 -28.41 0.39
C GLY A 42 -4.01 -27.79 -0.38
N ARG A 43 -3.98 -28.01 -1.69
CA ARG A 43 -3.11 -27.28 -2.60
C ARG A 43 -3.96 -26.48 -3.55
N GLY A 44 -3.58 -25.23 -3.77
CA GLY A 44 -4.21 -24.35 -4.74
C GLY A 44 -3.13 -23.56 -5.47
N GLU A 45 -3.31 -23.35 -6.76
CA GLU A 45 -2.49 -22.47 -7.57
C GLU A 45 -3.39 -21.36 -8.08
N ALA A 46 -2.90 -20.13 -8.01
CA ALA A 46 -3.51 -18.99 -8.63
C ALA A 46 -2.40 -18.17 -9.29
N GLY A 47 -2.58 -17.87 -10.53
CA GLY A 47 -1.66 -17.04 -11.29
C GLY A 47 -2.42 -16.41 -12.44
N PRO A 48 -1.95 -15.25 -12.93
CA PRO A 48 -2.52 -14.65 -14.12
C PRO A 48 -2.27 -15.56 -15.31
N GLU A 49 -3.26 -15.69 -16.19
CA GLU A 49 -3.04 -16.19 -17.54
C GLU A 49 -2.21 -15.14 -18.29
N ILE A 50 -0.89 -15.29 -18.27
CA ILE A 50 0.01 -14.43 -19.04
C ILE A 50 -0.05 -14.91 -20.48
N THR A 51 -0.85 -14.23 -21.28
CA THR A 51 -0.98 -14.53 -22.72
C THR A 51 0.05 -13.80 -23.57
N ASP A 52 0.71 -12.76 -23.02
CA ASP A 52 1.77 -11.98 -23.65
C ASP A 52 2.81 -11.54 -22.63
N ASN A 53 4.07 -11.93 -22.84
CA ASN A 53 5.20 -11.60 -21.95
C ASN A 53 5.60 -10.12 -21.92
N GLN A 54 4.90 -9.26 -22.67
CA GLN A 54 5.24 -7.84 -22.81
C GLN A 54 4.40 -6.90 -21.94
N LEU A 55 3.30 -7.38 -21.37
CA LEU A 55 2.41 -6.55 -20.56
C LEU A 55 2.52 -6.86 -19.07
N PRO A 56 2.40 -5.83 -18.21
CA PRO A 56 2.29 -6.06 -16.78
C PRO A 56 1.04 -6.85 -16.47
N VAL A 57 1.12 -7.70 -15.44
CA VAL A 57 0.00 -8.55 -14.98
C VAL A 57 -1.20 -7.71 -14.56
N PHE A 58 -0.96 -6.56 -13.97
CA PHE A 58 -1.96 -5.56 -13.59
C PHE A 58 -1.28 -4.21 -13.36
N TRP A 59 -2.09 -3.15 -13.32
CA TRP A 59 -1.64 -1.82 -12.91
C TRP A 59 -2.01 -1.60 -11.44
N GLU A 60 -1.06 -1.14 -10.66
CA GLU A 60 -1.36 -0.59 -9.36
C GLU A 60 -1.91 0.83 -9.54
N VAL A 61 -3.13 1.05 -9.06
CA VAL A 61 -3.80 2.35 -9.15
C VAL A 61 -3.90 2.93 -7.77
N GLY A 62 -3.30 4.08 -7.59
CA GLY A 62 -3.32 4.80 -6.32
C GLY A 62 -3.42 6.30 -6.54
N MET A 63 -3.82 7.01 -5.50
CA MET A 63 -3.91 8.46 -5.46
C MET A 63 -3.50 8.97 -4.09
N GLY A 64 -2.81 10.12 -4.06
CA GLY A 64 -2.50 10.84 -2.83
C GLY A 64 -3.04 12.26 -2.87
N THR A 65 -3.42 12.77 -1.71
CA THR A 65 -3.75 14.18 -1.52
C THR A 65 -3.09 14.71 -0.26
N SER A 66 -2.57 15.91 -0.34
CA SER A 66 -1.78 16.55 0.71
C SER A 66 -2.35 17.92 1.06
N GLU A 67 -2.28 18.26 2.35
CA GLU A 67 -2.45 19.61 2.86
C GLU A 67 -1.15 20.05 3.52
N VAL A 68 -0.63 21.20 3.12
CA VAL A 68 0.63 21.75 3.62
C VAL A 68 0.41 23.10 4.28
N GLU A 69 1.19 23.37 5.31
CA GLU A 69 1.36 24.67 5.92
C GLU A 69 2.74 25.20 5.56
N ILE A 70 2.82 26.43 5.10
CA ILE A 70 4.07 27.04 4.65
C ILE A 70 4.33 28.32 5.44
N ASP A 71 5.46 28.38 6.11
CA ASP A 71 5.96 29.60 6.72
C ASP A 71 6.61 30.47 5.63
N HIS A 72 5.99 31.59 5.31
CA HIS A 72 6.46 32.50 4.28
C HIS A 72 7.74 33.27 4.65
N GLU A 73 8.11 33.33 5.95
CA GLU A 73 9.32 34.00 6.39
C GLU A 73 10.53 33.08 6.29
N THR A 74 10.35 31.81 6.66
CA THR A 74 11.43 30.81 6.69
C THR A 74 11.47 29.91 5.48
N GLY A 75 10.35 29.77 4.76
CA GLY A 75 10.18 28.80 3.68
C GLY A 75 9.95 27.36 4.19
N GLU A 76 9.77 27.17 5.48
CA GLU A 76 9.50 25.85 6.05
C GLU A 76 8.14 25.33 5.58
N VAL A 77 8.12 24.07 5.14
CA VAL A 77 6.90 23.37 4.71
C VAL A 77 6.60 22.25 5.68
N LYS A 78 5.40 22.29 6.26
CA LYS A 78 4.88 21.24 7.14
C LYS A 78 3.74 20.50 6.46
N LEU A 79 3.85 19.18 6.37
CA LEU A 79 2.76 18.32 5.89
C LEU A 79 1.74 18.13 7.03
N LYS A 80 0.58 18.77 6.91
CA LYS A 80 -0.50 18.73 7.92
C LYS A 80 -1.37 17.50 7.77
N LYS A 81 -1.67 17.15 6.52
CA LYS A 81 -2.58 16.05 6.20
C LYS A 81 -2.11 15.31 4.98
N PHE A 82 -2.20 13.99 5.05
CA PHE A 82 -2.02 13.14 3.89
C PHE A 82 -3.10 12.06 3.85
N ILE A 83 -3.70 11.90 2.68
CA ILE A 83 -4.66 10.82 2.44
C ILE A 83 -4.13 10.01 1.26
N SER A 84 -3.93 8.72 1.48
CA SER A 84 -3.60 7.75 0.44
C SER A 84 -4.84 6.94 0.05
N VAL A 85 -4.99 6.66 -1.22
CA VAL A 85 -6.06 5.81 -1.77
C VAL A 85 -5.41 4.76 -2.63
N ALA A 86 -5.65 3.48 -2.33
CA ALA A 86 -5.10 2.35 -3.06
C ALA A 86 -6.18 1.39 -3.53
N ASP A 87 -6.13 1.00 -4.79
CA ASP A 87 -6.97 -0.08 -5.32
C ASP A 87 -6.30 -1.43 -5.03
N VAL A 88 -6.85 -2.15 -4.07
CA VAL A 88 -6.35 -3.45 -3.61
C VAL A 88 -7.10 -4.63 -4.22
N GLY A 89 -8.05 -4.36 -5.12
CA GLY A 89 -8.96 -5.37 -5.68
C GLY A 89 -9.85 -5.96 -4.60
N LYS A 90 -9.30 -6.86 -3.77
CA LYS A 90 -9.94 -7.40 -2.56
C LYS A 90 -8.96 -7.38 -1.39
N ALA A 91 -9.28 -6.68 -0.33
CA ALA A 91 -8.48 -6.70 0.88
C ALA A 91 -8.68 -8.04 1.62
N ILE A 92 -7.68 -8.91 1.58
CA ILE A 92 -7.72 -10.19 2.33
C ILE A 92 -7.56 -9.91 3.83
N HIS A 93 -6.74 -8.95 4.18
CA HIS A 93 -6.54 -8.50 5.56
C HIS A 93 -6.50 -6.96 5.56
N PRO A 94 -7.65 -6.29 5.74
CA PRO A 94 -7.74 -4.83 5.64
C PRO A 94 -6.74 -4.06 6.51
N ASP A 95 -6.56 -4.47 7.78
CA ASP A 95 -5.64 -3.80 8.71
C ASP A 95 -4.18 -3.87 8.21
N HIS A 96 -3.76 -5.01 7.63
CA HIS A 96 -2.42 -5.12 7.05
C HIS A 96 -2.29 -4.29 5.78
N CYS A 97 -3.34 -4.18 4.96
CA CYS A 97 -3.33 -3.31 3.79
C CYS A 97 -3.16 -1.84 4.19
N VAL A 98 -3.91 -1.39 5.19
CA VAL A 98 -3.78 -0.03 5.73
C VAL A 98 -2.37 0.21 6.27
N ALA A 99 -1.85 -0.69 7.10
CA ALA A 99 -0.49 -0.56 7.67
C ALA A 99 0.60 -0.54 6.59
N GLN A 100 0.43 -1.32 5.53
CA GLN A 100 1.36 -1.34 4.39
C GLN A 100 1.32 -0.02 3.62
N GLU A 101 0.13 0.52 3.37
CA GLU A 101 -0.05 1.80 2.68
C GLU A 101 0.50 2.97 3.48
N GLU A 102 0.24 3.01 4.79
CA GLU A 102 0.80 4.02 5.69
C GLU A 102 2.33 3.95 5.74
N GLY A 103 2.89 2.74 5.83
CA GLY A 103 4.34 2.53 5.80
C GLY A 103 4.96 3.00 4.48
N ALA A 104 4.34 2.68 3.35
CA ALA A 104 4.77 3.11 2.03
C ALA A 104 4.70 4.64 1.89
N ALA A 105 3.62 5.26 2.35
CA ALA A 105 3.49 6.72 2.32
C ALA A 105 4.53 7.41 3.20
N MET A 106 4.90 6.85 4.35
CA MET A 106 6.00 7.39 5.18
C MET A 106 7.34 7.31 4.47
N GLN A 107 7.63 6.26 3.69
CA GLN A 107 8.80 6.25 2.80
C GLN A 107 8.74 7.38 1.78
N GLY A 108 7.57 7.60 1.17
CA GLY A 108 7.36 8.71 0.24
C GLY A 108 7.57 10.08 0.88
N ILE A 109 7.15 10.27 2.13
CA ILE A 109 7.42 11.48 2.93
C ILE A 109 8.94 11.64 3.14
N GLY A 110 9.63 10.53 3.47
CA GLY A 110 11.08 10.51 3.58
C GLY A 110 11.76 11.02 2.31
N HIS A 111 11.42 10.43 1.16
CA HIS A 111 11.95 10.82 -0.14
C HIS A 111 11.59 12.26 -0.55
N THR A 112 10.49 12.80 -0.03
CA THR A 112 10.03 14.14 -0.38
C THR A 112 10.73 15.24 0.43
N PHE A 113 11.01 14.99 1.72
CA PHE A 113 11.43 16.03 2.65
C PHE A 113 12.82 15.82 3.28
N PHE A 114 13.33 14.57 3.37
CA PHE A 114 14.46 14.26 4.24
C PHE A 114 15.60 13.50 3.58
N GLU A 115 15.28 12.58 2.66
CA GLU A 115 16.23 11.57 2.21
C GLU A 115 16.93 11.95 0.91
N GLN A 116 18.27 11.93 0.91
CA GLN A 116 19.09 12.09 -0.30
C GLN A 116 20.38 11.30 -0.20
N LEU A 117 20.74 10.65 -1.28
CA LEU A 117 22.07 10.10 -1.49
C LEU A 117 22.94 11.13 -2.21
N ILE A 118 23.91 11.67 -1.51
CA ILE A 118 24.81 12.71 -2.04
C ILE A 118 26.10 12.05 -2.54
N TYR A 119 26.40 12.25 -3.82
CA TYR A 119 27.61 11.70 -4.45
C TYR A 119 28.58 12.83 -4.83
N ASP A 120 29.85 12.63 -4.50
CA ASP A 120 30.96 13.44 -5.00
C ASP A 120 31.91 12.55 -5.81
N ASN A 121 32.13 12.87 -7.09
CA ASN A 121 32.96 12.09 -8.02
C ASN A 121 32.66 10.57 -8.00
N GLY A 122 31.39 10.18 -7.83
CA GLY A 122 30.95 8.79 -7.76
C GLY A 122 31.10 8.13 -6.38
N GLN A 123 31.60 8.85 -5.38
CA GLN A 123 31.65 8.40 -4.01
C GLN A 123 30.47 8.91 -3.20
N LEU A 124 29.75 8.02 -2.52
CA LEU A 124 28.67 8.39 -1.58
C LEU A 124 29.29 9.05 -0.35
N ILE A 125 28.91 10.31 -0.06
CA ILE A 125 29.49 11.09 1.03
C ILE A 125 28.63 11.13 2.29
N ASN A 126 27.38 10.68 2.22
CA ASN A 126 26.47 10.57 3.38
C ASN A 126 25.99 9.12 3.62
N PRO A 127 26.88 8.14 3.86
CA PRO A 127 26.54 6.71 3.87
C PRO A 127 25.91 6.21 5.19
N ASN A 128 25.61 7.09 6.13
CA ASN A 128 25.12 6.72 7.45
C ASN A 128 23.91 7.54 7.84
N LEU A 129 23.14 7.07 8.84
CA LEU A 129 21.88 7.68 9.29
C LEU A 129 22.06 8.99 10.10
N ILE A 130 23.27 9.51 10.25
CA ILE A 130 23.51 10.84 10.82
C ILE A 130 23.21 11.89 9.76
N ASP A 131 23.67 11.63 8.55
CA ASP A 131 23.58 12.56 7.42
C ASP A 131 22.44 12.22 6.46
N TYR A 132 22.19 10.91 6.26
CA TYR A 132 21.01 10.41 5.55
C TYR A 132 19.86 10.25 6.56
N ARG A 133 18.92 11.18 6.55
CA ARG A 133 17.86 11.23 7.54
C ARG A 133 16.59 10.56 7.02
N ILE A 134 16.08 9.61 7.79
CA ILE A 134 14.76 9.00 7.58
C ILE A 134 13.71 9.70 8.45
N PRO A 135 12.42 9.69 8.09
CA PRO A 135 11.35 10.23 8.92
C PRO A 135 11.29 9.56 10.29
N THR A 136 10.90 10.34 11.27
CA THR A 136 10.62 9.90 12.64
C THR A 136 9.13 9.98 12.94
N PHE A 137 8.70 9.56 14.12
CA PHE A 137 7.31 9.73 14.57
C PHE A 137 6.86 11.20 14.65
N ALA A 138 7.78 12.14 14.79
CA ALA A 138 7.47 13.56 14.80
C ALA A 138 7.10 14.11 13.42
N ASP A 139 7.47 13.38 12.38
CA ASP A 139 7.26 13.77 10.98
C ASP A 139 5.95 13.19 10.39
N VAL A 140 5.25 12.37 11.18
CA VAL A 140 3.92 11.86 10.79
C VAL A 140 2.94 13.01 10.71
N PRO A 141 2.19 13.17 9.62
CA PRO A 141 1.17 14.21 9.48
C PRO A 141 0.13 14.16 10.62
N GLU A 142 -0.39 15.31 11.02
CA GLU A 142 -1.42 15.39 12.08
C GLU A 142 -2.68 14.61 11.71
N GLU A 143 -3.02 14.59 10.42
CA GLU A 143 -4.06 13.76 9.86
C GLU A 143 -3.48 12.83 8.78
N PHE A 144 -3.51 11.54 9.06
CA PHE A 144 -3.00 10.52 8.13
C PHE A 144 -4.05 9.42 7.94
N HIS A 145 -4.51 9.24 6.70
CA HIS A 145 -5.57 8.28 6.39
C HIS A 145 -5.22 7.45 5.17
N SER A 146 -5.55 6.17 5.22
CA SER A 146 -5.49 5.26 4.08
C SER A 146 -6.88 4.75 3.72
N VAL A 147 -7.23 4.85 2.45
CA VAL A 147 -8.52 4.41 1.90
C VAL A 147 -8.27 3.26 0.94
N LEU A 148 -8.86 2.12 1.22
CA LEU A 148 -8.78 0.94 0.36
C LEU A 148 -9.99 0.91 -0.59
N VAL A 149 -9.74 0.79 -1.89
CA VAL A 149 -10.76 0.55 -2.90
C VAL A 149 -10.79 -0.94 -3.22
N GLU A 150 -11.95 -1.56 -3.04
CA GLU A 150 -12.16 -2.98 -3.28
C GLU A 150 -13.15 -3.17 -4.43
N ASN A 151 -12.66 -3.38 -5.64
CA ASN A 151 -13.46 -3.66 -6.84
C ASN A 151 -13.47 -5.15 -7.23
N GLY A 152 -12.59 -5.96 -6.62
CA GLY A 152 -12.56 -7.41 -6.80
C GLY A 152 -12.10 -7.88 -8.18
N ASP A 153 -11.43 -7.03 -8.96
CA ASP A 153 -10.99 -7.29 -10.33
C ASP A 153 -9.50 -7.63 -10.46
N GLY A 154 -8.81 -7.86 -9.35
CA GLY A 154 -7.41 -8.22 -9.35
C GLY A 154 -7.13 -9.62 -9.92
N PRO A 155 -5.90 -9.87 -10.38
CA PRO A 155 -5.51 -11.14 -11.02
C PRO A 155 -5.30 -12.29 -10.00
N GLY A 156 -5.25 -11.99 -8.72
CA GLY A 156 -5.03 -12.98 -7.68
C GLY A 156 -6.31 -13.66 -7.20
N PRO A 157 -6.21 -14.64 -6.28
CA PRO A 157 -7.35 -15.30 -5.68
C PRO A 157 -8.33 -14.29 -5.07
N PHE A 158 -9.62 -14.51 -5.23
CA PHE A 158 -10.70 -13.62 -4.77
C PHE A 158 -10.66 -12.19 -5.38
N GLY A 159 -9.90 -11.99 -6.44
CA GLY A 159 -9.76 -10.68 -7.07
C GLY A 159 -8.81 -9.74 -6.34
N VAL A 160 -7.82 -10.29 -5.59
CA VAL A 160 -6.82 -9.45 -4.93
C VAL A 160 -5.84 -8.86 -5.93
N ARG A 161 -5.29 -7.69 -5.60
CA ARG A 161 -4.12 -7.09 -6.23
C ARG A 161 -2.92 -7.15 -5.28
N GLY A 162 -1.72 -6.96 -5.84
CA GLY A 162 -0.53 -6.71 -5.02
C GLY A 162 -0.72 -5.41 -4.23
N MET A 163 -0.25 -5.42 -2.99
CA MET A 163 -0.32 -4.27 -2.10
C MET A 163 1.00 -4.17 -1.34
N ALA A 164 1.84 -3.22 -1.73
CA ALA A 164 3.16 -3.05 -1.12
C ALA A 164 3.59 -1.57 -1.08
N GLU A 165 4.28 -1.08 -2.09
CA GLU A 165 4.95 0.22 -2.08
C GLU A 165 4.24 1.28 -2.93
N GLY A 166 3.02 1.02 -3.40
CA GLY A 166 2.27 1.96 -4.25
C GLY A 166 2.01 3.31 -3.61
N GLY A 167 1.83 3.33 -2.29
CA GLY A 167 1.66 4.57 -1.51
C GLY A 167 2.81 5.56 -1.63
N ILE A 168 4.05 5.10 -1.94
CA ILE A 168 5.21 5.98 -2.14
C ILE A 168 4.98 6.96 -3.30
N LEU A 169 4.42 6.44 -4.41
CA LEU A 169 4.35 7.15 -5.69
C LEU A 169 3.53 8.43 -5.64
N SER A 170 2.53 8.48 -4.79
CA SER A 170 1.58 9.58 -4.72
C SER A 170 2.01 10.74 -3.81
N VAL A 171 3.01 10.55 -2.95
CA VAL A 171 3.40 11.53 -1.92
C VAL A 171 4.04 12.77 -2.54
N ALA A 172 5.20 12.62 -3.18
CA ALA A 172 5.93 13.75 -3.75
C ALA A 172 5.09 14.59 -4.72
N PRO A 173 4.37 14.00 -5.70
CA PRO A 173 3.56 14.80 -6.61
C PRO A 173 2.40 15.52 -5.92
N SER A 174 1.77 14.92 -4.89
CA SER A 174 0.68 15.58 -4.17
C SER A 174 1.18 16.75 -3.31
N VAL A 175 2.33 16.58 -2.63
CA VAL A 175 2.97 17.65 -1.86
C VAL A 175 3.40 18.80 -2.77
N CYS A 176 4.09 18.51 -3.89
CA CYS A 176 4.49 19.53 -4.83
C CYS A 176 3.29 20.29 -5.43
N ASN A 177 2.18 19.59 -5.69
CA ASN A 177 0.95 20.25 -6.15
C ASN A 177 0.33 21.15 -5.05
N ALA A 178 0.38 20.72 -3.79
CA ALA A 178 -0.11 21.53 -2.67
C ALA A 178 0.71 22.81 -2.48
N ILE A 179 2.04 22.70 -2.62
CA ILE A 179 2.95 23.86 -2.56
C ILE A 179 2.71 24.82 -3.75
N ASP A 180 2.60 24.29 -4.96
CA ASP A 180 2.28 25.09 -6.15
C ASP A 180 0.94 25.85 -5.97
N ARG A 181 -0.05 25.16 -5.41
CA ARG A 181 -1.35 25.77 -5.11
C ARG A 181 -1.27 26.90 -4.08
N ALA A 182 -0.41 26.75 -3.08
CA ALA A 182 -0.26 27.72 -1.98
C ALA A 182 0.59 28.93 -2.37
N THR A 183 1.63 28.74 -3.20
CA THR A 183 2.68 29.75 -3.46
C THR A 183 2.73 30.22 -4.91
N GLY A 184 2.16 29.46 -5.85
CA GLY A 184 2.36 29.66 -7.30
C GLY A 184 3.71 29.16 -7.83
N VAL A 185 4.55 28.53 -6.98
CA VAL A 185 5.87 28.02 -7.37
C VAL A 185 5.76 26.54 -7.70
N ARG A 186 6.09 26.20 -8.96
CA ARG A 186 6.07 24.82 -9.42
C ARG A 186 7.38 24.10 -9.12
N ILE A 187 7.35 23.17 -8.16
CA ILE A 187 8.48 22.31 -7.82
C ILE A 187 8.52 21.13 -8.77
N ARG A 188 9.68 20.85 -9.35
CA ARG A 188 9.91 19.73 -10.26
C ARG A 188 10.97 18.75 -9.76
N ASP A 189 11.74 19.18 -8.76
CA ASP A 189 12.76 18.40 -8.10
C ASP A 189 12.49 18.48 -6.59
N THR A 190 12.27 17.36 -5.95
CA THR A 190 11.90 17.31 -4.52
C THR A 190 13.11 17.35 -3.61
N TYR A 191 14.30 17.55 -4.18
CA TYR A 191 15.48 17.47 -3.36
C TYR A 191 16.53 18.52 -3.64
N ALA A 192 17.07 19.02 -2.66
CA ALA A 192 18.39 19.13 -2.08
C ALA A 192 18.43 20.28 -1.15
N ASP A 193 18.27 20.81 -0.38
CA ASP A 193 18.48 21.91 0.60
C ASP A 193 17.19 22.50 1.17
N GLY A 194 16.17 21.63 1.28
CA GLY A 194 14.83 22.12 1.55
C GLY A 194 14.20 22.73 0.29
N ILE A 195 12.90 22.86 0.28
CA ILE A 195 12.19 23.52 -0.83
C ILE A 195 12.62 24.98 -0.83
N ASN A 196 13.57 25.32 -1.69
CA ASN A 196 14.12 26.66 -1.77
C ASN A 196 13.28 27.51 -2.73
N PHE A 197 12.47 28.40 -2.18
CA PHE A 197 11.63 29.32 -2.94
C PHE A 197 12.41 30.49 -3.59
N SER A 198 13.75 30.58 -3.41
CA SER A 198 14.55 31.71 -3.87
C SER A 198 14.85 31.73 -5.38
N ASN A 199 14.44 30.69 -6.13
CA ASN A 199 14.71 30.54 -7.56
C ASN A 199 13.45 30.56 -8.45
N GLY A 200 12.38 31.19 -8.03
CA GLY A 200 11.16 31.42 -8.81
C GLY A 200 11.13 32.79 -9.46
#